data_6449419052d6f8e04ce54e1a01f08bbf
#
_entry.id   6449419052d6f8e04ce54e1a01f08bbf
#
_cell.length_a   1.000
_cell.length_b   1.000
_cell.length_c   1.000
_cell.angle_alpha   90.00
_cell.angle_beta   90.00
_cell.angle_gamma   90.00
#
_symmetry.space_group_name_H-M   'P 1'
#
loop_
_entity.id
_entity.type
_entity.pdbx_description
1 polymer ?
#
loop_
_entity_poly.entity_id
_entity_poly.type
_entity_poly.pdbx_seq_one_letter_code
_entity_poly.pdbx_strand_id
1 'polypeptide(L)'
;MKTIQLCFLWHMHQPYYTDPLTGSASMPWVRLHATKAYFDMAFLLERFPEARSTFNFPPSLLLQLEEFSTGRVRDLFLEYAQRPAAELTPTEKAFLIRHFFSANWATMVRPFPRYQELLVKRGVDVHGQDLDRLARQFSTQEFLDLQVWHNLAWFGYGSLQRFPRLAELRTKNRGFTEEDKQEVLALQQTAIRQIVPMYTALQERGQIELTTTPFFHPILPLVIDSEFTRRARPDLPLPARFHAPADAEAQVRRAIDYHTHTFGRAPAGLWPSEGSVCPELLPILGKTGIRWLATDEGILYRSLQMADQTWNRHYHLYQPYAVGTAEQPLTMVFRDRDISDAFGFVYHKTTPESAADDVLRRIRGLAYDIPLENGLLAVILDGENPWEHYHDGGERFLSLLFRAFEQDGLHIGHGIRVRLNTVSQALESVPPPQRLDQLHSGSWINQDFKIWIGHQEDNRGWDLLQHTRARLVDLTPSLAPDKARAAWDELYAAEGSDWFWWYGDDFDTDYKQEFDRLFRTHLRNVWTYAGVTPPDILNQPLVEARTTQGLDLVKLPLAIITPTLDGMVSNFFEWRGAGTINPTPPLGAMWKSEGLFTSILFGFDREHLYLRLDLDERSQTRQE
;
A
#
# COMPACT_ATOMS: atom_id res chain seq x y z
N MET A 1 17.01 10.51 33.03
CA MET A 1 17.56 9.84 31.82
C MET A 1 16.52 10.03 30.73
N LYS A 2 16.89 10.73 29.67
CA LYS A 2 16.00 11.02 28.53
C LYS A 2 15.72 9.75 27.74
N THR A 3 14.46 9.46 27.47
CA THR A 3 14.07 8.26 26.70
C THR A 3 13.13 8.63 25.56
N ILE A 4 13.52 8.31 24.34
CA ILE A 4 12.66 8.47 23.17
C ILE A 4 12.04 7.12 22.84
N GLN A 5 10.72 7.06 22.72
CA GLN A 5 9.96 5.89 22.31
C GLN A 5 9.92 5.87 20.77
N LEU A 6 10.53 4.88 20.15
CA LEU A 6 10.46 4.67 18.70
C LEU A 6 9.39 3.62 18.41
N CYS A 7 8.43 3.99 17.59
CA CYS A 7 7.34 3.10 17.15
C CYS A 7 7.39 2.93 15.64
N PHE A 8 7.42 1.68 15.18
CA PHE A 8 7.11 1.34 13.80
C PHE A 8 5.65 0.92 13.70
N LEU A 9 4.91 1.51 12.76
CA LEU A 9 3.59 1.07 12.36
C LEU A 9 3.66 0.68 10.88
N TRP A 10 3.47 -0.60 10.62
CA TRP A 10 3.48 -1.20 9.28
C TRP A 10 2.04 -1.38 8.81
N HIS A 11 1.64 -0.60 7.83
CA HIS A 11 0.31 -0.71 7.22
C HIS A 11 0.32 -1.77 6.13
N MET A 12 -0.34 -2.91 6.37
CA MET A 12 -0.48 -4.02 5.43
C MET A 12 -1.80 -3.85 4.70
N HIS A 13 -1.77 -3.57 3.40
CA HIS A 13 -3.02 -3.31 2.67
C HIS A 13 -2.97 -3.86 1.24
N GLN A 14 -4.10 -4.43 0.82
CA GLN A 14 -4.41 -4.72 -0.57
C GLN A 14 -5.89 -4.41 -0.84
N PRO A 15 -6.21 -3.84 -2.02
CA PRO A 15 -7.58 -3.66 -2.46
C PRO A 15 -8.42 -4.94 -2.36
N TYR A 16 -9.71 -4.82 -2.24
CA TYR A 16 -10.60 -5.98 -2.23
C TYR A 16 -10.85 -6.48 -3.66
N TYR A 17 -10.07 -7.46 -4.11
CA TYR A 17 -10.07 -7.98 -5.47
C TYR A 17 -11.15 -9.01 -5.76
N THR A 18 -11.83 -9.53 -4.72
CA THR A 18 -12.78 -10.62 -4.84
C THR A 18 -14.13 -10.13 -5.34
N ASP A 19 -14.69 -10.80 -6.35
CA ASP A 19 -16.10 -10.74 -6.68
C ASP A 19 -16.83 -11.88 -5.95
N PRO A 20 -17.61 -11.61 -4.89
CA PRO A 20 -18.25 -12.66 -4.09
C PRO A 20 -19.30 -13.46 -4.85
N LEU A 21 -19.89 -12.92 -5.93
CA LEU A 21 -20.87 -13.64 -6.74
C LEU A 21 -20.23 -14.77 -7.55
N THR A 22 -19.00 -14.58 -7.99
CA THR A 22 -18.26 -15.59 -8.80
C THR A 22 -17.26 -16.39 -7.99
N GLY A 23 -16.85 -15.90 -6.81
CA GLY A 23 -15.78 -16.50 -6.01
C GLY A 23 -14.40 -16.35 -6.66
N SER A 24 -14.23 -15.36 -7.53
CA SER A 24 -12.97 -15.11 -8.22
C SER A 24 -12.36 -13.78 -7.80
N ALA A 25 -11.03 -13.76 -7.61
CA ALA A 25 -10.28 -12.54 -7.48
C ALA A 25 -9.66 -12.15 -8.83
N SER A 26 -9.72 -10.86 -9.15
CA SER A 26 -9.21 -10.38 -10.44
C SER A 26 -7.69 -10.27 -10.48
N MET A 27 -7.04 -10.13 -9.32
CA MET A 27 -5.60 -9.89 -9.17
C MET A 27 -4.97 -10.87 -8.19
N PRO A 28 -3.67 -11.21 -8.36
CA PRO A 28 -2.97 -12.20 -7.54
C PRO A 28 -2.30 -11.61 -6.30
N TRP A 29 -2.38 -10.29 -6.07
CA TRP A 29 -1.47 -9.57 -5.18
C TRP A 29 -1.57 -10.02 -3.73
N VAL A 30 -2.77 -10.27 -3.21
CA VAL A 30 -2.93 -10.81 -1.85
C VAL A 30 -2.12 -12.09 -1.66
N ARG A 31 -2.25 -13.03 -2.59
CA ARG A 31 -1.56 -14.32 -2.55
C ARG A 31 -0.05 -14.18 -2.68
N LEU A 32 0.41 -13.30 -3.56
CA LEU A 32 1.82 -13.09 -3.82
C LEU A 32 2.50 -12.33 -2.66
N HIS A 33 1.92 -11.24 -2.17
CA HIS A 33 2.44 -10.53 -1.00
C HIS A 33 2.39 -11.37 0.29
N ALA A 34 1.42 -12.27 0.41
CA ALA A 34 1.34 -13.18 1.55
C ALA A 34 2.60 -14.06 1.70
N THR A 35 3.16 -14.56 0.59
CA THR A 35 4.36 -15.42 0.59
C THR A 35 5.68 -14.65 0.69
N LYS A 36 5.63 -13.33 0.57
CA LYS A 36 6.78 -12.44 0.65
C LYS A 36 6.65 -11.53 1.88
N ALA A 37 6.06 -10.36 1.71
CA ALA A 37 6.11 -9.30 2.69
C ALA A 37 5.44 -9.68 4.02
N TYR A 38 4.21 -10.23 4.00
CA TYR A 38 3.50 -10.53 5.25
C TYR A 38 4.16 -11.68 6.01
N PHE A 39 4.63 -12.70 5.31
CA PHE A 39 5.35 -13.81 5.95
C PHE A 39 6.70 -13.37 6.49
N ASP A 40 7.48 -12.64 5.68
CA ASP A 40 8.84 -12.22 5.99
C ASP A 40 8.91 -11.31 7.22
N MET A 41 7.98 -10.35 7.35
CA MET A 41 7.95 -9.42 8.48
C MET A 41 7.67 -10.14 9.80
N ALA A 42 6.73 -11.07 9.84
CA ALA A 42 6.47 -11.89 11.02
C ALA A 42 7.66 -12.80 11.34
N PHE A 43 8.21 -13.48 10.32
CA PHE A 43 9.36 -14.36 10.47
C PHE A 43 10.60 -13.62 10.99
N LEU A 44 10.84 -12.40 10.54
CA LEU A 44 11.95 -11.59 11.02
C LEU A 44 11.81 -11.28 12.51
N LEU A 45 10.62 -10.91 12.97
CA LEU A 45 10.37 -10.61 14.38
C LEU A 45 10.51 -11.86 15.29
N GLU A 46 10.23 -13.07 14.79
CA GLU A 46 10.54 -14.29 15.53
C GLU A 46 12.04 -14.42 15.88
N ARG A 47 12.92 -13.87 15.03
CA ARG A 47 14.39 -13.88 15.23
C ARG A 47 14.89 -12.78 16.17
N PHE A 48 14.08 -11.74 16.41
CA PHE A 48 14.41 -10.59 17.27
C PHE A 48 13.37 -10.43 18.39
N PRO A 49 13.39 -11.29 19.43
CA PRO A 49 12.32 -11.31 20.44
C PRO A 49 12.18 -10.02 21.26
N GLU A 50 13.21 -9.19 21.31
CA GLU A 50 13.18 -7.88 22.00
C GLU A 50 12.64 -6.75 21.10
N ALA A 51 12.62 -6.94 19.79
CA ALA A 51 12.05 -5.95 18.87
C ALA A 51 10.54 -5.83 19.08
N ARG A 52 10.05 -4.59 19.04
CA ARG A 52 8.63 -4.26 19.18
C ARG A 52 8.17 -3.52 17.94
N SER A 53 6.96 -3.81 17.46
CA SER A 53 6.36 -3.14 16.31
C SER A 53 4.84 -3.16 16.40
N THR A 54 4.20 -2.21 15.74
CA THR A 54 2.76 -2.20 15.53
C THR A 54 2.47 -2.57 14.07
N PHE A 55 1.54 -3.48 13.86
CA PHE A 55 1.05 -3.86 12.54
C PHE A 55 -0.40 -3.50 12.38
N ASN A 56 -0.72 -2.95 11.25
CA ASN A 56 -2.08 -2.58 10.90
C ASN A 56 -2.58 -3.48 9.77
N PHE A 57 -3.69 -4.17 10.00
CA PHE A 57 -4.34 -5.04 9.03
C PHE A 57 -5.76 -4.59 8.76
N PRO A 58 -6.07 -4.04 7.58
CA PRO A 58 -7.44 -3.84 7.14
C PRO A 58 -8.19 -5.17 7.08
N PRO A 59 -9.45 -5.22 7.54
CA PRO A 59 -10.25 -6.44 7.49
C PRO A 59 -10.46 -6.98 6.08
N SER A 60 -10.52 -6.12 5.06
CA SER A 60 -10.58 -6.55 3.65
C SER A 60 -9.39 -7.42 3.24
N LEU A 61 -8.17 -7.12 3.75
CA LEU A 61 -7.01 -7.97 3.53
C LEU A 61 -7.12 -9.30 4.31
N LEU A 62 -7.52 -9.24 5.60
CA LEU A 62 -7.69 -10.45 6.43
C LEU A 62 -8.75 -11.38 5.85
N LEU A 63 -9.86 -10.84 5.35
CA LEU A 63 -10.91 -11.58 4.66
C LEU A 63 -10.35 -12.31 3.43
N GLN A 64 -9.60 -11.63 2.58
CA GLN A 64 -8.99 -12.23 1.39
C GLN A 64 -7.93 -13.28 1.75
N LEU A 65 -7.12 -13.06 2.79
CA LEU A 65 -6.18 -14.08 3.29
C LEU A 65 -6.93 -15.34 3.75
N GLU A 66 -8.06 -15.19 4.44
CA GLU A 66 -8.92 -16.31 4.82
C GLU A 66 -9.53 -17.01 3.60
N GLU A 67 -10.04 -16.26 2.63
CA GLU A 67 -10.63 -16.79 1.39
C GLU A 67 -9.60 -17.60 0.58
N PHE A 68 -8.40 -17.07 0.39
CA PHE A 68 -7.29 -17.80 -0.26
C PHE A 68 -6.83 -18.99 0.57
N SER A 69 -6.71 -18.87 1.89
CA SER A 69 -6.25 -19.95 2.78
C SER A 69 -7.19 -21.15 2.78
N THR A 70 -8.49 -20.92 2.60
CA THR A 70 -9.51 -21.96 2.55
C THR A 70 -9.79 -22.47 1.12
N GLY A 71 -9.25 -21.80 0.10
CA GLY A 71 -9.51 -22.10 -1.31
C GLY A 71 -10.92 -21.71 -1.78
N ARG A 72 -11.63 -20.87 -1.03
CA ARG A 72 -12.94 -20.32 -1.43
C ARG A 72 -12.85 -19.38 -2.62
N VAL A 73 -11.74 -18.69 -2.75
CA VAL A 73 -11.46 -17.75 -3.83
C VAL A 73 -10.21 -18.18 -4.59
N ARG A 74 -10.22 -17.98 -5.89
CA ARG A 74 -9.11 -18.20 -6.80
C ARG A 74 -8.92 -16.98 -7.69
N ASP A 75 -7.68 -16.67 -7.99
CA ASP A 75 -7.37 -15.67 -9.02
C ASP A 75 -7.02 -16.35 -10.35
N LEU A 76 -7.21 -15.63 -11.43
CA LEU A 76 -6.96 -16.13 -12.79
C LEU A 76 -5.50 -16.52 -13.01
N PHE A 77 -4.56 -15.84 -12.33
CA PHE A 77 -3.13 -16.20 -12.39
C PHE A 77 -2.87 -17.56 -11.75
N LEU A 78 -3.54 -17.87 -10.63
CA LEU A 78 -3.45 -19.17 -9.98
C LEU A 78 -4.06 -20.27 -10.86
N GLU A 79 -5.23 -20.02 -11.45
CA GLU A 79 -5.87 -20.97 -12.35
C GLU A 79 -4.97 -21.35 -13.52
N TYR A 80 -4.37 -20.36 -14.18
CA TYR A 80 -3.46 -20.60 -15.30
C TYR A 80 -2.10 -21.14 -14.85
N ALA A 81 -1.65 -20.85 -13.62
CA ALA A 81 -0.47 -21.49 -13.05
C ALA A 81 -0.70 -22.98 -12.74
N GLN A 82 -1.92 -23.38 -12.32
CA GLN A 82 -2.27 -24.76 -12.01
C GLN A 82 -2.44 -25.63 -13.25
N ARG A 83 -2.85 -25.03 -14.39
CA ARG A 83 -3.09 -25.79 -15.62
C ARG A 83 -1.81 -26.44 -16.14
N PRO A 84 -1.84 -27.73 -16.57
CA PRO A 84 -0.67 -28.36 -17.19
C PRO A 84 -0.19 -27.55 -18.39
N ALA A 85 1.13 -27.30 -18.48
CA ALA A 85 1.70 -26.45 -19.53
C ALA A 85 1.41 -26.97 -20.94
N ALA A 86 1.26 -28.29 -21.10
CA ALA A 86 0.90 -28.95 -22.38
C ALA A 86 -0.55 -28.69 -22.79
N GLU A 87 -1.43 -28.34 -21.85
CA GLU A 87 -2.86 -28.14 -22.07
C GLU A 87 -3.28 -26.68 -22.22
N LEU A 88 -2.32 -25.75 -22.09
CA LEU A 88 -2.57 -24.31 -22.22
C LEU A 88 -3.10 -23.95 -23.61
N THR A 89 -4.25 -23.31 -23.64
CA THR A 89 -4.85 -22.74 -24.85
C THR A 89 -4.04 -21.54 -25.36
N PRO A 90 -4.21 -21.11 -26.62
CA PRO A 90 -3.56 -19.90 -27.14
C PRO A 90 -3.84 -18.66 -26.28
N THR A 91 -5.09 -18.46 -25.85
CA THR A 91 -5.48 -17.32 -24.99
C THR A 91 -4.77 -17.35 -23.63
N GLU A 92 -4.66 -18.51 -22.99
CA GLU A 92 -3.94 -18.67 -21.74
C GLU A 92 -2.43 -18.43 -21.90
N LYS A 93 -1.84 -18.93 -22.98
CA LYS A 93 -0.43 -18.65 -23.33
C LYS A 93 -0.18 -17.14 -23.51
N ALA A 94 -1.06 -16.46 -24.23
CA ALA A 94 -0.99 -15.01 -24.41
C ALA A 94 -1.10 -14.27 -23.05
N PHE A 95 -1.98 -14.73 -22.16
CA PHE A 95 -2.09 -14.21 -20.80
C PHE A 95 -0.80 -14.39 -20.00
N LEU A 96 -0.21 -15.61 -20.01
CA LEU A 96 1.06 -15.85 -19.31
C LEU A 96 2.18 -14.93 -19.82
N ILE A 97 2.30 -14.79 -21.14
CA ILE A 97 3.30 -13.90 -21.76
C ILE A 97 3.11 -12.44 -21.29
N ARG A 98 1.88 -11.98 -21.21
CA ARG A 98 1.58 -10.62 -20.79
C ARG A 98 1.85 -10.40 -19.30
N HIS A 99 1.37 -11.29 -18.44
CA HIS A 99 1.20 -11.02 -17.02
C HIS A 99 2.16 -11.76 -16.08
N PHE A 100 2.79 -12.87 -16.50
CA PHE A 100 3.63 -13.67 -15.60
C PHE A 100 5.04 -13.11 -15.40
N PHE A 101 5.26 -11.86 -15.78
CA PHE A 101 6.43 -11.06 -15.44
C PHE A 101 6.07 -9.84 -14.58
N SER A 102 4.85 -9.80 -14.01
CA SER A 102 4.40 -8.75 -13.11
C SER A 102 5.08 -8.93 -11.74
N ALA A 103 6.26 -8.36 -11.61
CA ALA A 103 7.13 -8.35 -10.44
C ALA A 103 8.19 -7.26 -10.66
N ASN A 104 8.92 -6.87 -9.62
CA ASN A 104 10.06 -5.99 -9.79
C ASN A 104 11.17 -6.71 -10.57
N TRP A 105 11.45 -6.26 -11.79
CA TRP A 105 12.39 -6.97 -12.66
C TRP A 105 13.82 -6.93 -12.14
N ALA A 106 14.24 -5.85 -11.50
CA ALA A 106 15.61 -5.70 -11.01
C ALA A 106 15.93 -6.71 -9.89
N THR A 107 14.99 -6.92 -8.98
CA THR A 107 15.18 -7.70 -7.76
C THR A 107 14.55 -9.09 -7.81
N MET A 108 13.52 -9.31 -8.67
CA MET A 108 12.72 -10.53 -8.66
C MET A 108 12.72 -11.31 -9.98
N VAL A 109 13.23 -10.73 -11.09
CA VAL A 109 13.31 -11.42 -12.38
C VAL A 109 14.77 -11.59 -12.82
N ARG A 110 15.52 -10.50 -12.93
CA ARG A 110 16.90 -10.50 -13.42
C ARG A 110 17.89 -11.32 -12.59
N PRO A 111 17.74 -11.44 -11.26
CA PRO A 111 18.63 -12.32 -10.48
C PRO A 111 18.49 -13.81 -10.78
N PHE A 112 17.43 -14.22 -11.46
CA PHE A 112 17.14 -15.62 -11.79
C PHE A 112 17.38 -15.88 -13.28
N PRO A 113 18.49 -16.57 -13.67
CA PRO A 113 18.92 -16.65 -15.07
C PRO A 113 17.83 -17.16 -16.02
N ARG A 114 17.08 -18.20 -15.63
CA ARG A 114 16.01 -18.72 -16.47
C ARG A 114 14.84 -17.77 -16.62
N TYR A 115 14.44 -17.10 -15.53
CA TYR A 115 13.33 -16.15 -15.58
C TYR A 115 13.70 -14.93 -16.44
N GLN A 116 14.97 -14.47 -16.32
CA GLN A 116 15.51 -13.41 -17.16
C GLN A 116 15.56 -13.83 -18.65
N GLU A 117 16.00 -15.05 -18.97
CA GLU A 117 15.99 -15.57 -20.35
C GLU A 117 14.58 -15.51 -20.96
N LEU A 118 13.57 -15.93 -20.19
CA LEU A 118 12.18 -15.89 -20.61
C LEU A 118 11.68 -14.45 -20.82
N LEU A 119 12.08 -13.52 -19.95
CA LEU A 119 11.76 -12.09 -20.10
C LEU A 119 12.42 -11.51 -21.35
N VAL A 120 13.69 -11.81 -21.60
CA VAL A 120 14.41 -11.35 -22.82
C VAL A 120 13.73 -11.89 -24.07
N LYS A 121 13.32 -13.16 -24.06
CA LYS A 121 12.61 -13.81 -25.18
C LYS A 121 11.25 -13.16 -25.43
N ARG A 122 10.51 -12.80 -24.37
CA ARG A 122 9.25 -12.07 -24.45
C ARG A 122 9.45 -10.66 -25.03
N GLY A 123 10.54 -10.00 -24.67
CA GLY A 123 10.76 -8.57 -24.88
C GLY A 123 10.25 -7.72 -23.70
N VAL A 124 10.77 -6.50 -23.62
CA VAL A 124 10.46 -5.56 -22.52
C VAL A 124 9.03 -5.01 -22.65
N ASP A 125 8.63 -4.63 -23.84
CA ASP A 125 7.31 -4.08 -24.13
C ASP A 125 6.50 -5.05 -24.99
N VAL A 126 5.31 -5.37 -24.52
CA VAL A 126 4.34 -6.23 -25.22
C VAL A 126 3.06 -5.50 -25.62
N HIS A 127 2.99 -4.18 -25.36
CA HIS A 127 1.85 -3.38 -25.78
C HIS A 127 1.79 -3.30 -27.32
N GLY A 128 0.61 -3.53 -27.88
CA GLY A 128 0.41 -3.53 -29.33
C GLY A 128 1.06 -4.69 -30.09
N GLN A 129 1.71 -5.64 -29.40
CA GLN A 129 2.26 -6.84 -30.05
C GLN A 129 1.21 -7.94 -30.25
N ASP A 130 1.40 -8.73 -31.29
CA ASP A 130 0.65 -9.98 -31.50
C ASP A 130 1.13 -11.04 -30.51
N LEU A 131 0.45 -11.10 -29.35
CA LEU A 131 0.80 -12.04 -28.29
C LEU A 131 0.65 -13.50 -28.69
N ASP A 132 -0.27 -13.84 -29.59
CA ASP A 132 -0.43 -15.20 -30.11
C ASP A 132 0.77 -15.60 -30.95
N ARG A 133 1.29 -14.70 -31.75
CA ARG A 133 2.53 -14.93 -32.52
C ARG A 133 3.72 -15.09 -31.58
N LEU A 134 3.82 -14.25 -30.56
CA LEU A 134 4.91 -14.31 -29.56
C LEU A 134 4.84 -15.63 -28.76
N ALA A 135 3.65 -16.02 -28.31
CA ALA A 135 3.42 -17.26 -27.57
C ALA A 135 3.82 -18.52 -28.36
N ARG A 136 3.64 -18.53 -29.68
CA ARG A 136 4.09 -19.63 -30.54
C ARG A 136 5.60 -19.84 -30.57
N GLN A 137 6.37 -18.87 -30.15
CA GLN A 137 7.83 -18.99 -30.04
C GLN A 137 8.26 -19.75 -28.79
N PHE A 138 7.39 -19.84 -27.77
CA PHE A 138 7.67 -20.51 -26.50
C PHE A 138 7.32 -22.00 -26.58
N SER A 139 8.24 -22.86 -26.12
CA SER A 139 7.99 -24.29 -25.95
C SER A 139 7.10 -24.56 -24.73
N THR A 140 6.54 -25.76 -24.65
CA THR A 140 5.79 -26.22 -23.46
C THR A 140 6.63 -26.15 -22.19
N GLN A 141 7.92 -26.53 -22.26
CA GLN A 141 8.81 -26.43 -21.11
C GLN A 141 9.06 -24.98 -20.68
N GLU A 142 9.12 -24.04 -21.60
CA GLU A 142 9.28 -22.63 -21.29
C GLU A 142 8.05 -22.03 -20.61
N PHE A 143 6.85 -22.46 -21.00
CA PHE A 143 5.64 -22.11 -20.28
C PHE A 143 5.59 -22.72 -18.88
N LEU A 144 6.02 -23.97 -18.71
CA LEU A 144 6.10 -24.59 -17.39
C LEU A 144 7.12 -23.86 -16.49
N ASP A 145 8.30 -23.56 -17.02
CA ASP A 145 9.31 -22.78 -16.30
C ASP A 145 8.76 -21.40 -15.91
N LEU A 146 8.01 -20.74 -16.79
CA LEU A 146 7.37 -19.45 -16.53
C LEU A 146 6.30 -19.53 -15.44
N GLN A 147 5.43 -20.56 -15.47
CA GLN A 147 4.42 -20.80 -14.43
C GLN A 147 5.08 -20.99 -13.05
N VAL A 148 6.18 -21.72 -12.99
CA VAL A 148 6.92 -21.92 -11.74
C VAL A 148 7.58 -20.63 -11.29
N TRP A 149 8.32 -19.95 -12.17
CA TRP A 149 9.08 -18.74 -11.80
C TRP A 149 8.19 -17.59 -11.37
N HIS A 150 7.05 -17.39 -12.01
CA HIS A 150 6.09 -16.34 -11.59
C HIS A 150 5.70 -16.48 -10.12
N ASN A 151 5.46 -17.71 -9.65
CA ASN A 151 5.10 -17.94 -8.25
C ASN A 151 6.34 -18.02 -7.33
N LEU A 152 7.42 -18.70 -7.76
CA LEU A 152 8.61 -18.93 -6.96
C LEU A 152 9.39 -17.64 -6.64
N ALA A 153 9.37 -16.65 -7.54
CA ALA A 153 10.03 -15.36 -7.34
C ALA A 153 9.39 -14.53 -6.21
N TRP A 154 8.11 -14.78 -5.91
CA TRP A 154 7.37 -14.08 -4.86
C TRP A 154 7.55 -14.69 -3.45
N PHE A 155 8.27 -15.78 -3.28
CA PHE A 155 8.61 -16.23 -1.95
C PHE A 155 9.77 -15.41 -1.39
N GLY A 156 9.56 -14.80 -0.23
CA GLY A 156 10.59 -14.03 0.43
C GLY A 156 11.56 -14.88 1.26
N TYR A 157 12.47 -14.22 1.98
CA TYR A 157 13.52 -14.88 2.75
C TYR A 157 12.99 -15.77 3.88
N GLY A 158 11.92 -15.33 4.55
CA GLY A 158 11.28 -16.11 5.62
C GLY A 158 10.68 -17.41 5.08
N SER A 159 9.95 -17.32 3.97
CA SER A 159 9.39 -18.49 3.29
C SER A 159 10.47 -19.46 2.81
N LEU A 160 11.57 -18.95 2.25
CA LEU A 160 12.69 -19.78 1.79
C LEU A 160 13.41 -20.52 2.93
N GLN A 161 13.54 -19.89 4.09
CA GLN A 161 14.14 -20.51 5.28
C GLN A 161 13.17 -21.50 5.94
N ARG A 162 11.87 -21.22 5.96
CA ARG A 162 10.84 -22.10 6.53
C ARG A 162 10.59 -23.34 5.67
N PHE A 163 10.72 -23.22 4.33
CA PHE A 163 10.45 -24.27 3.35
C PHE A 163 11.66 -24.51 2.48
N PRO A 164 12.65 -25.33 2.91
CA PRO A 164 13.93 -25.53 2.19
C PRO A 164 13.79 -25.96 0.73
N ARG A 165 12.70 -26.67 0.41
CA ARG A 165 12.40 -27.11 -0.95
C ARG A 165 12.30 -25.95 -1.95
N LEU A 166 11.82 -24.77 -1.53
CA LEU A 166 11.79 -23.58 -2.38
C LEU A 166 13.20 -23.12 -2.79
N ALA A 167 14.17 -23.21 -1.87
CA ALA A 167 15.56 -22.86 -2.16
C ALA A 167 16.20 -23.88 -3.13
N GLU A 168 15.87 -25.17 -3.00
CA GLU A 168 16.29 -26.20 -3.95
C GLU A 168 15.73 -25.92 -5.36
N LEU A 169 14.46 -25.57 -5.46
CA LEU A 169 13.82 -25.23 -6.74
C LEU A 169 14.40 -23.95 -7.36
N ARG A 170 14.73 -22.94 -6.57
CA ARG A 170 15.47 -21.77 -7.05
C ARG A 170 16.84 -22.16 -7.63
N THR A 171 17.54 -23.07 -6.95
CA THR A 171 18.84 -23.60 -7.41
C THR A 171 18.72 -24.44 -8.68
N LYS A 172 17.64 -25.26 -8.79
CA LYS A 172 17.32 -26.03 -10.02
C LYS A 172 17.18 -25.11 -11.24
N ASN A 173 16.58 -23.95 -11.07
CA ASN A 173 16.48 -22.84 -11.99
C ASN A 173 15.70 -23.09 -13.29
N ARG A 174 15.76 -24.26 -13.91
CA ARG A 174 15.10 -24.59 -15.19
C ARG A 174 14.73 -26.07 -15.28
N GLY A 175 13.91 -26.41 -16.27
CA GLY A 175 13.50 -27.80 -16.51
C GLY A 175 12.62 -28.32 -15.39
N PHE A 176 11.74 -27.46 -14.88
CA PHE A 176 10.77 -27.84 -13.86
C PHE A 176 9.82 -28.91 -14.39
N THR A 177 9.30 -29.72 -13.48
CA THR A 177 8.24 -30.70 -13.77
C THR A 177 6.89 -30.16 -13.30
N GLU A 178 5.81 -30.83 -13.71
CA GLU A 178 4.47 -30.48 -13.21
C GLU A 178 4.37 -30.71 -11.70
N GLU A 179 5.09 -31.70 -11.15
CA GLU A 179 5.20 -31.97 -9.71
C GLU A 179 5.91 -30.82 -8.98
N ASP A 180 7.03 -30.29 -9.50
CA ASP A 180 7.70 -29.11 -8.94
C ASP A 180 6.73 -27.92 -8.87
N LYS A 181 5.93 -27.71 -9.93
CA LYS A 181 4.93 -26.64 -9.99
C LYS A 181 3.85 -26.81 -8.92
N GLN A 182 3.28 -28.00 -8.81
CA GLN A 182 2.26 -28.30 -7.81
C GLN A 182 2.81 -28.12 -6.38
N GLU A 183 4.06 -28.48 -6.15
CA GLU A 183 4.72 -28.31 -4.86
C GLU A 183 4.90 -26.82 -4.51
N VAL A 184 5.34 -25.98 -5.45
CA VAL A 184 5.42 -24.52 -5.26
C VAL A 184 4.06 -23.93 -4.87
N LEU A 185 3.00 -24.30 -5.58
CA LEU A 185 1.64 -23.81 -5.31
C LEU A 185 1.10 -24.31 -3.96
N ALA A 186 1.40 -25.55 -3.58
CA ALA A 186 1.03 -26.12 -2.28
C ALA A 186 1.76 -25.43 -1.12
N LEU A 187 3.05 -25.10 -1.29
CA LEU A 187 3.83 -24.36 -0.30
C LEU A 187 3.35 -22.92 -0.18
N GLN A 188 2.90 -22.29 -1.28
CA GLN A 188 2.28 -20.97 -1.25
C GLN A 188 1.00 -20.99 -0.40
N GLN A 189 0.12 -21.96 -0.63
CA GLN A 189 -1.09 -22.15 0.19
C GLN A 189 -0.75 -22.39 1.67
N THR A 190 0.31 -23.15 1.94
CA THR A 190 0.79 -23.40 3.31
C THR A 190 1.29 -22.12 3.98
N ALA A 191 2.05 -21.29 3.27
CA ALA A 191 2.53 -20.01 3.78
C ALA A 191 1.36 -19.07 4.11
N ILE A 192 0.37 -18.94 3.23
CA ILE A 192 -0.82 -18.10 3.46
C ILE A 192 -1.53 -18.50 4.76
N ARG A 193 -1.73 -19.80 4.98
CA ARG A 193 -2.38 -20.32 6.20
C ARG A 193 -1.61 -19.98 7.49
N GLN A 194 -0.32 -19.72 7.43
CA GLN A 194 0.50 -19.39 8.59
C GLN A 194 0.46 -17.91 8.97
N ILE A 195 0.03 -17.01 8.09
CA ILE A 195 0.11 -15.55 8.32
C ILE A 195 -0.62 -15.16 9.61
N VAL A 196 -1.92 -15.37 9.70
CA VAL A 196 -2.71 -14.99 10.88
C VAL A 196 -2.18 -15.66 12.17
N PRO A 197 -1.91 -16.96 12.20
CA PRO A 197 -1.30 -17.62 13.38
C PRO A 197 0.03 -17.02 13.81
N MET A 198 0.93 -16.67 12.89
CA MET A 198 2.23 -16.07 13.22
C MET A 198 2.05 -14.71 13.91
N TYR A 199 1.22 -13.83 13.36
CA TYR A 199 0.95 -12.52 13.95
C TYR A 199 0.22 -12.63 15.29
N THR A 200 -0.73 -13.55 15.42
CA THR A 200 -1.40 -13.83 16.70
C THR A 200 -0.40 -14.27 17.77
N ALA A 201 0.51 -15.19 17.46
CA ALA A 201 1.53 -15.65 18.39
C ALA A 201 2.50 -14.54 18.83
N LEU A 202 2.87 -13.62 17.90
CA LEU A 202 3.68 -12.44 18.22
C LEU A 202 2.93 -11.48 19.14
N GLN A 203 1.62 -11.27 18.91
CA GLN A 203 0.78 -10.44 19.77
C GLN A 203 0.63 -11.05 21.18
N GLU A 204 0.39 -12.35 21.28
CA GLU A 204 0.27 -13.06 22.57
C GLU A 204 1.52 -12.94 23.42
N ARG A 205 2.71 -12.92 22.80
CA ARG A 205 3.99 -12.67 23.48
C ARG A 205 4.20 -11.19 23.87
N GLY A 206 3.27 -10.30 23.53
CA GLY A 206 3.41 -8.85 23.76
C GLY A 206 4.52 -8.20 22.92
N GLN A 207 4.97 -8.88 21.88
CA GLN A 207 6.03 -8.42 21.00
C GLN A 207 5.50 -7.42 19.97
N ILE A 208 4.26 -7.62 19.50
CA ILE A 208 3.61 -6.71 18.58
C ILE A 208 2.25 -6.24 19.10
N GLU A 209 1.81 -5.12 18.57
CA GLU A 209 0.43 -4.66 18.64
C GLU A 209 -0.22 -4.81 17.27
N LEU A 210 -1.41 -5.39 17.24
CA LEU A 210 -2.23 -5.48 16.03
C LEU A 210 -3.33 -4.43 16.09
N THR A 211 -3.48 -3.69 15.00
CA THR A 211 -4.44 -2.61 14.84
C THR A 211 -5.25 -2.78 13.56
N THR A 212 -6.28 -1.99 13.38
CA THR A 212 -7.17 -2.09 12.24
C THR A 212 -7.29 -0.76 11.47
N THR A 213 -7.90 -0.84 10.32
CA THR A 213 -8.34 0.25 9.43
C THR A 213 -9.85 0.06 9.19
N PRO A 214 -10.63 1.05 8.76
CA PRO A 214 -12.01 0.84 8.32
C PRO A 214 -12.12 -0.30 7.30
N PHE A 215 -13.20 -1.07 7.32
CA PHE A 215 -13.26 -2.44 6.76
C PHE A 215 -12.74 -2.58 5.33
N PHE A 216 -13.26 -1.78 4.40
CA PHE A 216 -12.83 -1.78 2.99
C PHE A 216 -11.96 -0.57 2.63
N HIS A 217 -11.27 -0.02 3.59
CA HIS A 217 -10.30 1.06 3.39
C HIS A 217 -10.88 2.35 2.76
N PRO A 218 -12.08 2.83 3.13
CA PRO A 218 -12.62 4.07 2.59
C PRO A 218 -11.92 5.29 3.15
N ILE A 219 -11.89 6.39 2.38
CA ILE A 219 -11.55 7.72 2.93
C ILE A 219 -12.73 8.21 3.77
N LEU A 220 -12.71 7.89 5.09
CA LEU A 220 -13.84 8.16 5.96
C LEU A 220 -14.34 9.61 5.93
N PRO A 221 -13.46 10.65 5.88
CA PRO A 221 -13.94 12.02 5.72
C PRO A 221 -14.84 12.22 4.50
N LEU A 222 -14.53 11.60 3.36
CA LEU A 222 -15.32 11.70 2.13
C LEU A 222 -16.64 10.92 2.23
N VAL A 223 -16.64 9.78 2.92
CA VAL A 223 -17.86 9.00 3.19
C VAL A 223 -18.77 9.74 4.16
N ILE A 224 -18.23 10.37 5.20
CA ILE A 224 -18.99 11.19 6.13
C ILE A 224 -19.64 12.36 5.36
N ASP A 225 -18.83 13.12 4.62
CA ASP A 225 -19.32 14.24 3.81
C ASP A 225 -18.26 14.68 2.78
N SER A 226 -18.52 14.45 1.50
CA SER A 226 -17.61 14.83 0.43
C SER A 226 -17.30 16.33 0.36
N GLU A 227 -18.18 17.19 0.88
CA GLU A 227 -17.97 18.64 0.98
C GLU A 227 -16.81 19.02 1.92
N PHE A 228 -16.33 18.12 2.79
CA PHE A 228 -15.16 18.38 3.63
C PHE A 228 -13.89 18.62 2.81
N THR A 229 -13.84 18.16 1.56
CA THR A 229 -12.78 18.46 0.60
C THR A 229 -12.55 19.96 0.48
N ARG A 230 -13.60 20.79 0.52
CA ARG A 230 -13.50 22.25 0.38
C ARG A 230 -12.74 22.93 1.50
N ARG A 231 -12.56 22.27 2.65
CA ARG A 231 -11.77 22.81 3.77
C ARG A 231 -10.29 22.96 3.42
N ALA A 232 -9.75 22.00 2.66
CA ALA A 232 -8.36 22.04 2.18
C ALA A 232 -8.25 22.54 0.74
N ARG A 233 -9.25 22.24 -0.10
CA ARG A 233 -9.26 22.52 -1.55
C ARG A 233 -10.62 23.09 -1.99
N PRO A 234 -10.88 24.39 -1.72
CA PRO A 234 -12.13 25.05 -2.12
C PRO A 234 -12.28 25.19 -3.64
N ASP A 235 -11.20 25.04 -4.39
CA ASP A 235 -11.11 25.19 -5.84
C ASP A 235 -11.53 23.96 -6.63
N LEU A 236 -11.60 22.79 -5.99
CA LEU A 236 -11.88 21.54 -6.72
C LEU A 236 -13.34 21.45 -7.18
N PRO A 237 -13.59 20.99 -8.42
CA PRO A 237 -14.94 20.61 -8.85
C PRO A 237 -15.34 19.32 -8.13
N LEU A 238 -16.45 19.32 -7.41
CA LEU A 238 -16.94 18.15 -6.70
C LEU A 238 -18.14 17.51 -7.42
N PRO A 239 -18.36 16.18 -7.22
CA PRO A 239 -19.56 15.48 -7.67
C PRO A 239 -20.80 15.93 -6.87
N ALA A 240 -21.95 15.32 -7.12
CA ALA A 240 -23.08 15.42 -6.21
C ALA A 240 -22.64 15.03 -4.79
N ARG A 241 -23.06 15.83 -3.78
CA ARG A 241 -22.64 15.62 -2.39
C ARG A 241 -22.93 14.19 -1.93
N PHE A 242 -21.90 13.48 -1.53
CA PHE A 242 -22.00 12.20 -0.83
C PHE A 242 -22.01 12.47 0.67
N HIS A 243 -23.04 11.98 1.38
CA HIS A 243 -23.18 12.21 2.82
C HIS A 243 -23.75 10.95 3.49
N ALA A 244 -22.88 10.15 4.10
CA ALA A 244 -23.23 8.85 4.67
C ALA A 244 -22.46 8.55 5.98
N PRO A 245 -22.62 9.36 7.05
CA PRO A 245 -21.90 9.13 8.31
C PRO A 245 -22.24 7.77 8.95
N ALA A 246 -23.42 7.21 8.69
CA ALA A 246 -23.79 5.88 9.15
C ALA A 246 -22.95 4.77 8.50
N ASP A 247 -22.56 4.94 7.23
CA ASP A 247 -21.72 4.00 6.51
C ASP A 247 -20.28 4.05 7.07
N ALA A 248 -19.76 5.24 7.34
CA ALA A 248 -18.49 5.42 8.02
C ALA A 248 -18.45 4.72 9.40
N GLU A 249 -19.53 4.89 10.21
CA GLU A 249 -19.67 4.19 11.50
C GLU A 249 -19.74 2.67 11.31
N ALA A 250 -20.47 2.19 10.31
CA ALA A 250 -20.60 0.76 10.01
C ALA A 250 -19.25 0.16 9.60
N GLN A 251 -18.50 0.81 8.71
CA GLN A 251 -17.16 0.38 8.28
C GLN A 251 -16.20 0.26 9.47
N VAL A 252 -16.22 1.22 10.41
CA VAL A 252 -15.37 1.17 11.61
C VAL A 252 -15.79 0.05 12.57
N ARG A 253 -17.09 -0.07 12.89
CA ARG A 253 -17.59 -1.11 13.82
C ARG A 253 -17.30 -2.51 13.28
N ARG A 254 -17.61 -2.75 12.02
CA ARG A 254 -17.36 -4.03 11.37
C ARG A 254 -15.86 -4.37 11.34
N ALA A 255 -15.00 -3.37 11.18
CA ALA A 255 -13.57 -3.57 11.23
C ALA A 255 -13.11 -4.05 12.61
N ILE A 256 -13.59 -3.44 13.67
CA ILE A 256 -13.28 -3.82 15.06
C ILE A 256 -13.78 -5.23 15.36
N ASP A 257 -15.02 -5.54 14.95
CA ASP A 257 -15.62 -6.86 15.17
C ASP A 257 -14.85 -7.97 14.44
N TYR A 258 -14.50 -7.74 13.16
CA TYR A 258 -13.75 -8.70 12.36
C TYR A 258 -12.32 -8.90 12.89
N HIS A 259 -11.64 -7.81 13.24
CA HIS A 259 -10.33 -7.86 13.88
C HIS A 259 -10.36 -8.66 15.19
N THR A 260 -11.36 -8.40 16.03
CA THR A 260 -11.54 -9.09 17.32
C THR A 260 -11.80 -10.58 17.10
N HIS A 261 -12.61 -10.93 16.11
CA HIS A 261 -12.86 -12.33 15.73
C HIS A 261 -11.58 -13.01 15.25
N THR A 262 -10.78 -12.35 14.42
CA THR A 262 -9.58 -12.92 13.82
C THR A 262 -8.44 -13.11 14.81
N PHE A 263 -8.19 -12.12 15.68
CA PHE A 263 -7.02 -12.09 16.57
C PHE A 263 -7.37 -12.31 18.06
N GLY A 264 -8.64 -12.53 18.39
CA GLY A 264 -9.11 -12.79 19.75
C GLY A 264 -9.05 -11.58 20.70
N ARG A 265 -8.69 -10.39 20.21
CA ARG A 265 -8.54 -9.17 21.00
C ARG A 265 -8.99 -7.95 20.19
N ALA A 266 -9.76 -7.06 20.83
CA ALA A 266 -10.14 -5.79 20.20
C ALA A 266 -8.92 -4.90 19.96
N PRO A 267 -8.84 -4.18 18.80
CA PRO A 267 -7.73 -3.28 18.52
C PRO A 267 -7.80 -2.05 19.44
N ALA A 268 -6.64 -1.65 19.97
CA ALA A 268 -6.55 -0.43 20.77
C ALA A 268 -6.35 0.83 19.89
N GLY A 269 -5.77 0.64 18.72
CA GLY A 269 -5.47 1.69 17.76
C GLY A 269 -6.11 1.50 16.41
N LEU A 270 -6.22 2.60 15.67
CA LEU A 270 -6.73 2.61 14.32
C LEU A 270 -5.82 3.49 13.44
N TRP A 271 -5.41 2.96 12.31
CA TRP A 271 -4.88 3.74 11.21
C TRP A 271 -6.03 4.09 10.27
N PRO A 272 -6.50 5.34 10.21
CA PRO A 272 -7.49 5.72 9.20
C PRO A 272 -6.90 5.50 7.81
N SER A 273 -7.72 5.04 6.88
CA SER A 273 -7.29 4.82 5.49
C SER A 273 -6.55 6.04 4.96
N GLU A 274 -5.33 5.85 4.44
CA GLU A 274 -4.47 6.92 3.94
C GLU A 274 -4.14 8.01 4.99
N GLY A 275 -4.19 7.68 6.28
CA GLY A 275 -4.03 8.67 7.34
C GLY A 275 -5.08 9.78 7.31
N SER A 276 -6.23 9.54 6.65
CA SER A 276 -7.27 10.55 6.42
C SER A 276 -8.09 10.84 7.66
N VAL A 277 -8.17 12.10 8.05
CA VAL A 277 -8.87 12.55 9.25
C VAL A 277 -9.71 13.79 9.00
N CYS A 278 -10.73 13.95 9.84
CA CYS A 278 -11.51 15.17 10.00
C CYS A 278 -12.08 15.24 11.43
N PRO A 279 -12.52 16.41 11.94
CA PRO A 279 -13.11 16.53 13.27
C PRO A 279 -14.32 15.61 13.47
N GLU A 280 -15.15 15.40 12.46
CA GLU A 280 -16.39 14.62 12.53
C GLU A 280 -16.15 13.10 12.63
N LEU A 281 -14.94 12.63 12.31
CA LEU A 281 -14.54 11.25 12.53
C LEU A 281 -14.36 10.93 14.03
N LEU A 282 -13.93 11.92 14.82
CA LEU A 282 -13.57 11.70 16.23
C LEU A 282 -14.75 11.19 17.07
N PRO A 283 -15.99 11.75 16.98
CA PRO A 283 -17.14 11.21 17.69
C PRO A 283 -17.53 9.79 17.27
N ILE A 284 -17.25 9.39 16.03
CA ILE A 284 -17.49 8.01 15.56
C ILE A 284 -16.53 7.07 16.28
N LEU A 285 -15.23 7.40 16.27
CA LEU A 285 -14.20 6.57 16.91
C LEU A 285 -14.34 6.53 18.44
N GLY A 286 -14.67 7.65 19.07
CA GLY A 286 -14.82 7.74 20.53
C GLY A 286 -15.87 6.80 21.13
N LYS A 287 -16.81 6.27 20.32
CA LYS A 287 -17.83 5.30 20.72
C LYS A 287 -17.41 3.84 20.57
N THR A 288 -16.21 3.55 20.07
CA THR A 288 -15.84 2.21 19.60
C THR A 288 -14.85 1.47 20.48
N GLY A 289 -14.31 2.12 21.51
CA GLY A 289 -13.24 1.56 22.33
C GLY A 289 -11.82 1.72 21.75
N ILE A 290 -11.68 2.30 20.58
CA ILE A 290 -10.38 2.76 20.04
C ILE A 290 -9.83 3.83 20.98
N ARG A 291 -8.56 3.73 21.34
CA ARG A 291 -7.88 4.64 22.27
C ARG A 291 -6.97 5.63 21.57
N TRP A 292 -6.39 5.21 20.43
CA TRP A 292 -5.50 6.06 19.66
C TRP A 292 -5.69 5.89 18.15
N LEU A 293 -5.33 6.93 17.42
CA LEU A 293 -5.23 6.93 15.96
C LEU A 293 -3.95 7.65 15.55
N ALA A 294 -3.53 7.41 14.31
CA ALA A 294 -2.35 8.05 13.77
C ALA A 294 -2.64 8.74 12.42
N THR A 295 -1.88 9.80 12.13
CA THR A 295 -1.92 10.49 10.83
C THR A 295 -0.56 11.11 10.52
N ASP A 296 -0.47 11.98 9.53
CA ASP A 296 0.78 12.58 9.05
C ASP A 296 1.15 13.87 9.78
N GLU A 297 2.47 14.19 9.88
CA GLU A 297 2.96 15.43 10.47
C GLU A 297 2.42 16.69 9.80
N GLY A 298 2.10 16.62 8.49
CA GLY A 298 1.52 17.76 7.77
C GLY A 298 0.11 18.09 8.26
N ILE A 299 -0.66 17.10 8.72
CA ILE A 299 -1.95 17.33 9.37
C ILE A 299 -1.75 18.08 10.70
N LEU A 300 -0.75 17.67 11.51
CA LEU A 300 -0.41 18.40 12.75
C LEU A 300 -0.01 19.84 12.45
N TYR A 301 0.88 20.03 11.49
CA TYR A 301 1.33 21.37 11.09
C TYR A 301 0.16 22.28 10.71
N ARG A 302 -0.74 21.79 9.84
CA ARG A 302 -1.94 22.54 9.42
C ARG A 302 -2.88 22.81 10.60
N SER A 303 -3.06 21.84 11.48
CA SER A 303 -3.90 21.98 12.67
C SER A 303 -3.39 23.07 13.62
N LEU A 304 -2.09 23.11 13.86
CA LEU A 304 -1.46 24.14 14.67
C LEU A 304 -1.54 25.54 14.03
N GLN A 305 -1.38 25.60 12.69
CA GLN A 305 -1.60 26.86 11.95
C GLN A 305 -3.03 27.40 12.11
N MET A 306 -4.05 26.53 12.05
CA MET A 306 -5.46 26.92 12.27
C MET A 306 -5.69 27.47 13.67
N ALA A 307 -4.86 27.07 14.65
CA ALA A 307 -4.89 27.55 16.03
C ALA A 307 -3.92 28.72 16.29
N ASP A 308 -3.37 29.35 15.25
CA ASP A 308 -2.37 30.43 15.32
C ASP A 308 -1.12 30.07 16.16
N GLN A 309 -0.75 28.79 16.22
CA GLN A 309 0.43 28.32 16.93
C GLN A 309 1.65 28.27 16.02
N THR A 310 2.80 28.69 16.55
CA THR A 310 4.08 28.63 15.83
C THR A 310 4.56 27.17 15.74
N TRP A 311 4.87 26.71 14.53
CA TRP A 311 5.43 25.40 14.33
C TRP A 311 6.89 25.29 14.79
N ASN A 312 7.18 24.31 15.63
CA ASN A 312 8.51 23.83 15.96
C ASN A 312 8.49 22.31 15.88
N ARG A 313 9.06 21.72 14.81
CA ARG A 313 8.99 20.29 14.53
C ARG A 313 9.50 19.45 15.69
N HIS A 314 10.68 19.79 16.25
CA HIS A 314 11.29 19.01 17.34
C HIS A 314 10.48 19.03 18.64
N TYR A 315 9.70 20.06 18.87
CA TYR A 315 8.83 20.15 20.03
C TYR A 315 7.46 19.53 19.78
N HIS A 316 6.83 19.83 18.63
CA HIS A 316 5.43 19.48 18.41
C HIS A 316 5.25 18.05 17.85
N LEU A 317 6.14 17.59 16.95
CA LEU A 317 5.94 16.31 16.27
C LEU A 317 6.08 15.10 17.20
N TYR A 318 7.01 15.15 18.14
CA TYR A 318 7.44 13.97 18.90
C TYR A 318 6.71 13.79 20.24
N GLN A 319 5.42 14.10 20.25
CA GLN A 319 4.54 13.91 21.41
C GLN A 319 3.12 13.55 20.94
N PRO A 320 2.34 12.86 21.78
CA PRO A 320 0.95 12.57 21.47
C PRO A 320 0.04 13.77 21.75
N TYR A 321 -1.12 13.79 21.09
CA TYR A 321 -2.14 14.82 21.30
C TYR A 321 -3.48 14.22 21.68
N ALA A 322 -4.16 14.86 22.66
CA ALA A 322 -5.53 14.53 22.99
C ALA A 322 -6.48 15.22 21.98
N VAL A 323 -7.34 14.44 21.38
CA VAL A 323 -8.39 14.88 20.45
C VAL A 323 -9.75 14.33 20.91
N GLY A 324 -10.83 14.77 20.30
CA GLY A 324 -12.18 14.38 20.71
C GLY A 324 -12.70 15.18 21.90
N THR A 325 -13.65 14.62 22.64
CA THR A 325 -14.27 15.25 23.82
C THR A 325 -13.70 14.70 25.13
N ALA A 326 -13.98 15.37 26.24
CA ALA A 326 -13.57 14.88 27.57
C ALA A 326 -14.23 13.54 27.93
N GLU A 327 -15.46 13.31 27.46
CA GLU A 327 -16.20 12.06 27.67
C GLU A 327 -15.72 10.92 26.77
N GLN A 328 -15.11 11.25 25.64
CA GLN A 328 -14.62 10.30 24.62
C GLN A 328 -13.22 10.72 24.17
N PRO A 329 -12.23 10.62 25.06
CA PRO A 329 -10.87 11.02 24.75
C PRO A 329 -10.21 10.02 23.77
N LEU A 330 -9.56 10.57 22.75
CA LEU A 330 -8.73 9.84 21.81
C LEU A 330 -7.32 10.45 21.82
N THR A 331 -6.33 9.61 21.63
CA THR A 331 -4.94 10.07 21.47
C THR A 331 -4.55 9.99 20.00
N MET A 332 -3.97 11.07 19.47
CA MET A 332 -3.45 11.12 18.11
C MET A 332 -1.93 11.13 18.10
N VAL A 333 -1.36 10.29 17.25
CA VAL A 333 0.09 10.15 17.01
C VAL A 333 0.38 10.60 15.59
N PHE A 334 1.52 11.26 15.39
CA PHE A 334 1.88 11.82 14.09
C PHE A 334 3.15 11.16 13.53
N ARG A 335 3.07 10.80 12.25
CA ARG A 335 4.12 10.19 11.47
C ARG A 335 5.28 11.16 11.24
N ASP A 336 6.52 10.72 11.50
CA ASP A 336 7.71 11.39 10.95
C ASP A 336 7.83 11.02 9.47
N ARG A 337 7.58 11.99 8.59
CA ARG A 337 7.57 11.77 7.14
C ARG A 337 8.95 11.42 6.61
N ASP A 338 9.98 12.17 7.03
CA ASP A 338 11.33 12.07 6.46
C ASP A 338 11.95 10.68 6.68
N ILE A 339 11.78 10.13 7.89
CA ILE A 339 12.28 8.78 8.17
C ILE A 339 11.40 7.74 7.49
N SER A 340 10.08 7.88 7.58
CA SER A 340 9.14 6.91 6.99
C SER A 340 9.32 6.78 5.48
N ASP A 341 9.41 7.91 4.77
CA ASP A 341 9.59 7.92 3.31
C ASP A 341 10.96 7.36 2.89
N ALA A 342 11.99 7.52 3.73
CA ALA A 342 13.30 6.96 3.45
C ALA A 342 13.29 5.42 3.35
N PHE A 343 12.50 4.73 4.19
CA PHE A 343 12.31 3.28 4.09
C PHE A 343 11.67 2.86 2.77
N GLY A 344 10.64 3.59 2.32
CA GLY A 344 9.91 3.25 1.11
C GLY A 344 10.65 3.61 -0.19
N PHE A 345 11.38 4.72 -0.22
CA PHE A 345 11.79 5.34 -1.47
C PHE A 345 13.29 5.62 -1.62
N VAL A 346 14.08 5.56 -0.52
CA VAL A 346 15.50 5.92 -0.53
C VAL A 346 16.41 4.73 -0.26
N TYR A 347 16.18 3.99 0.83
CA TYR A 347 17.14 3.01 1.32
C TYR A 347 17.32 1.78 0.41
N HIS A 348 16.35 1.42 -0.41
CA HIS A 348 16.51 0.37 -1.41
C HIS A 348 17.57 0.67 -2.48
N LYS A 349 17.97 1.96 -2.64
CA LYS A 349 18.99 2.42 -3.58
C LYS A 349 20.41 2.37 -3.02
N THR A 350 20.58 1.98 -1.76
CA THR A 350 21.86 1.94 -1.05
C THR A 350 22.14 0.53 -0.53
N THR A 351 23.36 0.30 -0.01
CA THR A 351 23.62 -0.97 0.67
C THR A 351 22.84 -1.09 1.97
N PRO A 352 22.45 -2.30 2.41
CA PRO A 352 21.75 -2.49 3.68
C PRO A 352 22.48 -1.88 4.88
N GLU A 353 23.81 -1.94 4.90
CA GLU A 353 24.65 -1.33 5.92
C GLU A 353 24.55 0.19 5.92
N SER A 354 24.67 0.82 4.75
CA SER A 354 24.54 2.28 4.61
C SER A 354 23.16 2.76 4.99
N ALA A 355 22.11 2.02 4.61
CA ALA A 355 20.73 2.32 5.00
C ALA A 355 20.55 2.24 6.53
N ALA A 356 21.05 1.17 7.17
CA ALA A 356 20.97 1.00 8.62
C ALA A 356 21.75 2.10 9.36
N ASP A 357 22.96 2.44 8.90
CA ASP A 357 23.77 3.50 9.49
C ASP A 357 23.09 4.88 9.37
N ASP A 358 22.47 5.18 8.22
CA ASP A 358 21.77 6.44 8.01
C ASP A 358 20.55 6.58 8.92
N VAL A 359 19.67 5.59 8.97
CA VAL A 359 18.49 5.65 9.82
C VAL A 359 18.88 5.74 11.30
N LEU A 360 19.88 4.98 11.74
CA LEU A 360 20.37 5.03 13.12
C LEU A 360 21.01 6.40 13.43
N ARG A 361 21.71 7.01 12.49
CA ARG A 361 22.29 8.34 12.63
C ARG A 361 21.18 9.40 12.75
N ARG A 362 20.13 9.34 11.92
CA ARG A 362 18.97 10.24 11.99
C ARG A 362 18.25 10.10 13.34
N ILE A 363 17.99 8.87 13.80
CA ILE A 363 17.36 8.60 15.10
C ILE A 363 18.21 9.16 16.24
N ARG A 364 19.56 9.00 16.21
CA ARG A 364 20.45 9.57 17.21
C ARG A 364 20.39 11.09 17.21
N GLY A 365 20.44 11.75 16.04
CA GLY A 365 20.30 13.20 15.91
C GLY A 365 19.00 13.70 16.52
N LEU A 366 17.87 13.11 16.11
CA LEU A 366 16.55 13.48 16.65
C LEU A 366 16.47 13.28 18.17
N ALA A 367 17.06 12.21 18.71
CA ALA A 367 17.04 11.98 20.14
C ALA A 367 17.82 13.05 20.93
N TYR A 368 18.81 13.71 20.33
CA TYR A 368 19.44 14.91 20.91
C TYR A 368 18.53 16.15 20.79
N ASP A 369 17.96 16.37 19.61
CA ASP A 369 17.28 17.62 19.25
C ASP A 369 15.86 17.72 19.85
N ILE A 370 15.18 16.59 20.09
CA ILE A 370 13.87 16.57 20.76
C ILE A 370 14.02 17.14 22.17
N PRO A 371 13.35 18.24 22.54
CA PRO A 371 13.52 18.87 23.85
C PRO A 371 12.77 18.17 25.00
N LEU A 372 12.11 17.07 24.72
CA LEU A 372 11.28 16.31 25.67
C LEU A 372 12.10 15.25 26.41
N GLU A 373 11.87 15.07 27.72
CA GLU A 373 12.47 13.99 28.53
C GLU A 373 12.01 12.60 28.07
N ASN A 374 10.74 12.50 27.67
CA ASN A 374 10.14 11.31 27.08
C ASN A 374 9.40 11.73 25.79
N GLY A 375 10.01 11.52 24.64
CA GLY A 375 9.44 11.81 23.34
C GLY A 375 8.92 10.53 22.65
N LEU A 376 8.05 10.68 21.66
CA LEU A 376 7.52 9.61 20.83
C LEU A 376 7.85 9.89 19.35
N LEU A 377 8.66 9.04 18.74
CA LEU A 377 8.99 9.06 17.30
C LEU A 377 8.22 7.94 16.62
N ALA A 378 7.27 8.29 15.75
CA ALA A 378 6.49 7.33 14.99
C ALA A 378 6.93 7.27 13.53
N VAL A 379 7.35 6.08 13.11
CA VAL A 379 7.68 5.74 11.71
C VAL A 379 6.52 4.90 11.18
N ILE A 380 5.78 5.45 10.23
CA ILE A 380 4.55 4.83 9.70
C ILE A 380 4.65 4.76 8.19
N LEU A 381 4.50 3.57 7.63
CA LEU A 381 4.60 3.33 6.19
C LEU A 381 3.93 2.00 5.81
N ASP A 382 3.80 1.79 4.49
CA ASP A 382 3.31 0.52 3.94
C ASP A 382 4.25 -0.62 4.32
N GLY A 383 3.66 -1.73 4.71
CA GLY A 383 4.39 -2.88 5.21
C GLY A 383 4.76 -3.91 4.15
N GLU A 384 4.23 -3.80 2.92
CA GLU A 384 4.54 -4.71 1.82
C GLU A 384 5.30 -4.07 0.65
N ASN A 385 4.91 -2.87 0.23
CA ASN A 385 5.38 -2.25 -1.01
C ASN A 385 6.89 -2.00 -1.07
N PRO A 386 7.59 -1.58 -0.01
CA PRO A 386 9.02 -1.32 -0.08
C PRO A 386 9.87 -2.52 -0.47
N TRP A 387 9.51 -3.71 0.00
CA TRP A 387 10.40 -4.88 0.00
C TRP A 387 10.63 -5.52 -1.36
N GLU A 388 9.80 -5.20 -2.36
CA GLU A 388 10.05 -5.59 -3.75
C GLU A 388 11.27 -4.88 -4.35
N HIS A 389 11.59 -3.69 -3.86
CA HIS A 389 12.71 -2.89 -4.34
C HIS A 389 14.04 -3.25 -3.69
N TYR A 390 14.04 -3.95 -2.55
CA TYR A 390 15.26 -4.39 -1.87
C TYR A 390 15.74 -5.74 -2.43
N HIS A 391 17.04 -5.87 -2.74
CA HIS A 391 17.59 -7.07 -3.37
C HIS A 391 17.39 -8.35 -2.55
N ASP A 392 17.44 -8.25 -1.23
CA ASP A 392 17.23 -9.34 -0.28
C ASP A 392 15.84 -9.30 0.41
N GLY A 393 14.91 -8.49 -0.13
CA GLY A 393 13.61 -8.27 0.49
C GLY A 393 13.68 -7.47 1.80
N GLY A 394 14.79 -6.77 2.05
CA GLY A 394 15.01 -5.96 3.25
C GLY A 394 15.52 -6.73 4.47
N GLU A 395 15.78 -8.03 4.36
CA GLU A 395 16.21 -8.88 5.49
C GLU A 395 17.44 -8.32 6.20
N ARG A 396 18.48 -8.00 5.45
CA ARG A 396 19.76 -7.53 6.02
C ARG A 396 19.61 -6.17 6.67
N PHE A 397 18.93 -5.24 6.00
CA PHE A 397 18.68 -3.90 6.50
C PHE A 397 17.89 -3.92 7.82
N LEU A 398 16.75 -4.59 7.85
CA LEU A 398 15.90 -4.69 9.06
C LEU A 398 16.58 -5.48 10.18
N SER A 399 17.36 -6.52 9.85
CA SER A 399 18.14 -7.27 10.85
C SER A 399 19.19 -6.39 11.53
N LEU A 400 19.90 -5.53 10.78
CA LEU A 400 20.86 -4.58 11.33
C LEU A 400 20.17 -3.54 12.22
N LEU A 401 19.02 -3.06 11.77
CA LEU A 401 18.22 -2.09 12.52
C LEU A 401 17.74 -2.68 13.85
N PHE A 402 17.05 -3.83 13.84
CA PHE A 402 16.52 -4.43 15.07
C PHE A 402 17.62 -4.84 16.05
N ARG A 403 18.75 -5.34 15.53
CA ARG A 403 19.92 -5.66 16.37
C ARG A 403 20.46 -4.46 17.14
N ALA A 404 20.37 -3.25 16.57
CA ALA A 404 20.83 -2.04 17.25
C ALA A 404 19.99 -1.67 18.48
N PHE A 405 18.79 -2.24 18.61
CA PHE A 405 17.89 -2.02 19.75
C PHE A 405 17.83 -3.20 20.75
N GLU A 406 18.60 -4.26 20.52
CA GLU A 406 18.77 -5.32 21.53
C GLU A 406 19.44 -4.76 22.79
N GLN A 407 19.32 -5.45 23.92
CA GLN A 407 19.90 -5.06 25.21
C GLN A 407 19.38 -3.71 25.75
N ASP A 408 18.04 -3.60 25.84
CA ASP A 408 17.33 -2.46 26.44
C ASP A 408 17.37 -1.15 25.58
N GLY A 409 17.52 -1.29 24.26
CA GLY A 409 17.40 -0.19 23.30
C GLY A 409 18.73 0.43 22.86
N LEU A 410 18.65 1.44 22.03
CA LEU A 410 19.80 2.17 21.48
C LEU A 410 20.31 3.23 22.49
N HIS A 411 21.47 3.00 23.06
CA HIS A 411 22.15 3.95 23.94
C HIS A 411 22.98 4.96 23.12
N ILE A 412 22.77 6.26 23.36
CA ILE A 412 23.38 7.34 22.56
C ILE A 412 24.52 8.04 23.30
N GLY A 413 24.59 7.89 24.62
CA GLY A 413 25.46 8.67 25.52
C GLY A 413 24.69 9.80 26.22
N HIS A 414 25.36 10.48 27.16
CA HIS A 414 24.78 11.61 27.93
C HIS A 414 23.43 11.29 28.62
N GLY A 415 23.17 10.02 28.93
CA GLY A 415 21.92 9.58 29.55
C GLY A 415 20.71 9.58 28.62
N ILE A 416 20.93 9.54 27.30
CA ILE A 416 19.88 9.45 26.27
C ILE A 416 19.78 8.02 25.77
N ARG A 417 18.54 7.53 25.66
CA ARG A 417 18.22 6.21 25.13
C ARG A 417 17.01 6.26 24.20
N VAL A 418 17.02 5.43 23.15
CA VAL A 418 15.85 5.18 22.30
C VAL A 418 15.40 3.75 22.49
N ARG A 419 14.12 3.54 22.75
CA ARG A 419 13.49 2.21 22.91
C ARG A 419 12.52 1.92 21.79
N LEU A 420 12.55 0.70 21.27
CA LEU A 420 11.49 0.18 20.41
C LEU A 420 10.29 -0.23 21.26
N ASN A 421 9.12 0.31 20.92
CA ASN A 421 7.86 -0.04 21.56
C ASN A 421 6.73 -0.15 20.53
N THR A 422 5.65 -0.84 20.91
CA THR A 422 4.38 -0.66 20.19
C THR A 422 3.82 0.72 20.49
N VAL A 423 2.87 1.20 19.68
CA VAL A 423 2.29 2.53 19.92
C VAL A 423 1.61 2.59 21.28
N SER A 424 0.83 1.58 21.68
CA SER A 424 0.19 1.56 23.00
C SER A 424 1.21 1.58 24.14
N GLN A 425 2.30 0.79 24.07
CA GLN A 425 3.36 0.78 25.09
C GLN A 425 4.08 2.14 25.19
N ALA A 426 4.30 2.78 24.04
CA ALA A 426 4.91 4.10 24.00
C ALA A 426 4.01 5.17 24.65
N LEU A 427 2.71 5.14 24.37
CA LEU A 427 1.73 6.06 24.96
C LEU A 427 1.63 5.93 26.48
N GLU A 428 1.85 4.73 27.04
CA GLU A 428 1.93 4.52 28.48
C GLU A 428 3.22 5.10 29.11
N SER A 429 4.26 5.31 28.29
CA SER A 429 5.60 5.72 28.74
C SER A 429 5.89 7.20 28.54
N VAL A 430 5.09 7.92 27.76
CA VAL A 430 5.24 9.37 27.52
C VAL A 430 4.30 10.19 28.41
N PRO A 431 4.55 11.50 28.61
CA PRO A 431 3.65 12.38 29.34
C PRO A 431 2.22 12.37 28.76
N PRO A 432 1.22 12.72 29.58
CA PRO A 432 -0.16 12.87 29.09
C PRO A 432 -0.20 13.77 27.86
N PRO A 433 -1.05 13.42 26.88
CA PRO A 433 -1.09 14.14 25.61
C PRO A 433 -1.56 15.59 25.79
N GLN A 434 -0.92 16.50 25.04
CA GLN A 434 -1.40 17.89 24.94
C GLN A 434 -2.72 17.94 24.16
N ARG A 435 -3.55 18.93 24.44
CA ARG A 435 -4.79 19.13 23.70
C ARG A 435 -4.51 19.68 22.31
N LEU A 436 -5.09 19.08 21.29
CA LEU A 436 -5.17 19.62 19.93
C LEU A 436 -6.61 20.10 19.72
N ASP A 437 -6.84 21.42 19.81
CA ASP A 437 -8.18 22.00 19.78
C ASP A 437 -8.80 22.06 18.38
N GLN A 438 -7.96 22.14 17.36
CA GLN A 438 -8.37 22.15 15.96
C GLN A 438 -7.70 21.00 15.21
N LEU A 439 -8.45 20.31 14.38
CA LEU A 439 -7.93 19.24 13.52
C LEU A 439 -8.19 19.60 12.06
N HIS A 440 -7.11 19.69 11.29
CA HIS A 440 -7.18 19.86 9.85
C HIS A 440 -7.79 18.63 9.17
N SER A 441 -8.67 18.85 8.17
CA SER A 441 -9.26 17.77 7.37
C SER A 441 -8.38 17.45 6.18
N GLY A 442 -7.81 16.27 6.15
CA GLY A 442 -6.88 15.84 5.08
C GLY A 442 -6.31 14.46 5.33
N SER A 443 -5.39 14.04 4.48
CA SER A 443 -4.70 12.74 4.47
C SER A 443 -3.18 12.92 4.57
N TRP A 444 -2.43 11.81 4.57
CA TRP A 444 -0.96 11.90 4.46
C TRP A 444 -0.48 12.36 3.08
N ILE A 445 -1.35 12.33 2.07
CA ILE A 445 -1.06 12.81 0.72
C ILE A 445 -1.47 14.28 0.61
N ASN A 446 -0.50 15.17 0.52
CA ASN A 446 -0.66 16.62 0.34
C ASN A 446 -1.56 17.32 1.37
N GLN A 447 -1.95 16.64 2.46
CA GLN A 447 -2.86 17.13 3.52
C GLN A 447 -4.24 17.54 2.98
N ASP A 448 -4.68 16.91 1.87
CA ASP A 448 -6.00 17.09 1.26
C ASP A 448 -6.59 15.74 0.83
N PHE A 449 -7.66 15.74 0.04
CA PHE A 449 -8.33 14.54 -0.48
C PHE A 449 -8.35 14.50 -2.02
N LYS A 450 -7.60 15.37 -2.71
CA LYS A 450 -7.66 15.54 -4.16
C LYS A 450 -7.48 14.25 -4.96
N ILE A 451 -6.69 13.31 -4.46
CA ILE A 451 -6.41 12.04 -5.15
C ILE A 451 -7.65 11.15 -5.30
N TRP A 452 -8.62 11.30 -4.41
CA TRP A 452 -9.82 10.45 -4.37
C TRP A 452 -11.09 11.16 -4.82
N ILE A 453 -11.01 12.48 -5.13
CA ILE A 453 -12.16 13.28 -5.52
C ILE A 453 -11.71 14.57 -6.23
N GLY A 454 -12.45 14.99 -7.24
CA GLY A 454 -12.20 16.25 -7.93
C GLY A 454 -11.77 16.08 -9.38
N HIS A 455 -11.19 14.98 -9.77
CA HIS A 455 -11.01 14.63 -11.17
C HIS A 455 -12.33 14.13 -11.80
N GLN A 456 -12.47 14.27 -13.10
CA GLN A 456 -13.72 13.90 -13.79
C GLN A 456 -14.08 12.41 -13.62
N GLU A 457 -13.09 11.51 -13.69
CA GLU A 457 -13.29 10.07 -13.51
C GLU A 457 -13.71 9.76 -12.08
N ASP A 458 -13.06 10.37 -11.06
CA ASP A 458 -13.45 10.26 -9.66
C ASP A 458 -14.88 10.71 -9.42
N ASN A 459 -15.21 11.91 -9.89
CA ASN A 459 -16.52 12.50 -9.70
C ASN A 459 -17.63 11.64 -10.30
N ARG A 460 -17.38 11.06 -11.48
CA ARG A 460 -18.31 10.09 -12.08
C ARG A 460 -18.44 8.82 -11.23
N GLY A 461 -17.33 8.34 -10.64
CA GLY A 461 -17.35 7.22 -9.71
C GLY A 461 -18.20 7.52 -8.47
N TRP A 462 -17.99 8.68 -7.85
CA TRP A 462 -18.79 9.14 -6.70
C TRP A 462 -20.29 9.30 -7.04
N ASP A 463 -20.61 9.81 -8.21
CA ASP A 463 -22.01 9.94 -8.66
C ASP A 463 -22.69 8.57 -8.81
N LEU A 464 -21.99 7.56 -9.37
CA LEU A 464 -22.48 6.19 -9.48
C LEU A 464 -22.64 5.52 -8.11
N LEU A 465 -21.70 5.74 -7.20
CA LEU A 465 -21.76 5.25 -5.83
C LEU A 465 -22.96 5.86 -5.08
N GLN A 466 -23.13 7.19 -5.15
CA GLN A 466 -24.25 7.91 -4.57
C GLN A 466 -25.59 7.40 -5.10
N HIS A 467 -25.73 7.23 -6.40
CA HIS A 467 -26.96 6.71 -7.02
C HIS A 467 -27.28 5.29 -6.55
N THR A 468 -26.27 4.41 -6.54
CA THR A 468 -26.43 3.01 -6.10
C THR A 468 -26.78 2.94 -4.63
N ARG A 469 -26.13 3.75 -3.78
CA ARG A 469 -26.43 3.85 -2.34
C ARG A 469 -27.86 4.31 -2.08
N ALA A 470 -28.29 5.39 -2.71
CA ALA A 470 -29.65 5.91 -2.54
C ALA A 470 -30.69 4.83 -2.85
N ARG A 471 -30.48 4.09 -3.94
CA ARG A 471 -31.39 3.00 -4.33
C ARG A 471 -31.34 1.83 -3.33
N LEU A 472 -30.16 1.47 -2.81
CA LEU A 472 -30.05 0.40 -1.81
C LEU A 472 -30.79 0.77 -0.52
N VAL A 473 -30.69 2.02 -0.05
CA VAL A 473 -31.43 2.52 1.13
C VAL A 473 -32.93 2.29 0.95
N ASP A 474 -33.48 2.68 -0.22
CA ASP A 474 -34.90 2.50 -0.53
C ASP A 474 -35.34 1.01 -0.55
N LEU A 475 -34.47 0.14 -1.05
CA LEU A 475 -34.77 -1.30 -1.22
C LEU A 475 -34.57 -2.11 0.07
N THR A 476 -33.63 -1.73 0.92
CA THR A 476 -33.21 -2.47 2.13
C THR A 476 -34.40 -2.96 2.97
N PRO A 477 -35.45 -2.14 3.27
CA PRO A 477 -36.58 -2.62 4.09
C PRO A 477 -37.38 -3.78 3.49
N SER A 478 -37.26 -4.02 2.19
CA SER A 478 -37.97 -5.09 1.46
C SER A 478 -37.10 -6.33 1.20
N LEU A 479 -35.81 -6.28 1.52
CA LEU A 479 -34.88 -7.37 1.26
C LEU A 479 -34.88 -8.39 2.41
N ALA A 480 -34.61 -9.65 2.07
CA ALA A 480 -34.24 -10.66 3.06
C ALA A 480 -32.91 -10.25 3.75
N PRO A 481 -32.74 -10.53 5.06
CA PRO A 481 -31.58 -10.03 5.83
C PRO A 481 -30.22 -10.42 5.27
N ASP A 482 -30.09 -11.62 4.71
CA ASP A 482 -28.87 -12.13 4.06
C ASP A 482 -28.57 -11.37 2.78
N LYS A 483 -29.57 -11.10 1.95
CA LYS A 483 -29.43 -10.31 0.72
C LYS A 483 -29.13 -8.86 1.00
N ALA A 484 -29.82 -8.26 2.00
CA ALA A 484 -29.52 -6.91 2.43
C ALA A 484 -28.06 -6.78 2.89
N ARG A 485 -27.59 -7.72 3.72
CA ARG A 485 -26.21 -7.75 4.19
C ARG A 485 -25.23 -7.81 3.01
N ALA A 486 -25.43 -8.77 2.09
CA ALA A 486 -24.55 -8.93 0.94
C ALA A 486 -24.54 -7.68 0.03
N ALA A 487 -25.69 -7.05 -0.19
CA ALA A 487 -25.77 -5.82 -0.96
C ALA A 487 -25.03 -4.64 -0.28
N TRP A 488 -25.15 -4.52 1.03
CA TRP A 488 -24.40 -3.51 1.79
C TRP A 488 -22.90 -3.80 1.82
N ASP A 489 -22.47 -5.07 1.88
CA ASP A 489 -21.06 -5.45 1.80
C ASP A 489 -20.44 -5.02 0.48
N GLU A 490 -21.14 -5.19 -0.63
CA GLU A 490 -20.71 -4.72 -1.94
C GLU A 490 -20.66 -3.19 -2.06
N LEU A 491 -21.64 -2.49 -1.45
CA LEU A 491 -21.60 -1.03 -1.41
C LEU A 491 -20.39 -0.53 -0.63
N TYR A 492 -20.14 -1.10 0.56
CA TYR A 492 -18.99 -0.76 1.38
C TYR A 492 -17.66 -1.08 0.69
N ALA A 493 -17.59 -2.16 -0.09
CA ALA A 493 -16.43 -2.45 -0.92
C ALA A 493 -16.22 -1.38 -2.00
N ALA A 494 -17.30 -0.88 -2.61
CA ALA A 494 -17.23 0.21 -3.59
C ALA A 494 -16.87 1.58 -2.97
N GLU A 495 -17.09 1.79 -1.66
CA GLU A 495 -16.62 2.98 -0.93
C GLU A 495 -15.09 3.00 -0.72
N GLY A 496 -14.41 1.89 -0.95
CA GLY A 496 -12.96 1.77 -0.77
C GLY A 496 -12.18 2.83 -1.55
N SER A 497 -11.09 3.32 -0.96
CA SER A 497 -10.24 4.36 -1.56
C SER A 497 -9.47 3.87 -2.79
N ASP A 498 -9.26 2.56 -2.89
CA ASP A 498 -8.40 1.94 -3.89
C ASP A 498 -8.82 2.22 -5.33
N TRP A 499 -10.13 2.27 -5.58
CA TRP A 499 -10.67 2.55 -6.91
C TRP A 499 -10.35 3.96 -7.36
N PHE A 500 -10.61 4.94 -6.50
CA PHE A 500 -10.40 6.36 -6.73
C PHE A 500 -8.91 6.72 -6.83
N TRP A 501 -8.01 5.98 -6.20
CA TRP A 501 -6.56 6.15 -6.34
C TRP A 501 -6.08 6.05 -7.81
N TRP A 502 -6.75 5.21 -8.60
CA TRP A 502 -6.36 4.94 -9.98
C TRP A 502 -7.14 5.77 -11.00
N TYR A 503 -8.16 6.52 -10.58
CA TYR A 503 -8.83 7.46 -11.45
C TYR A 503 -8.01 8.74 -11.62
N GLY A 504 -8.28 9.50 -12.70
CA GLY A 504 -7.53 10.72 -13.01
C GLY A 504 -6.11 10.45 -13.52
N ASP A 505 -5.27 11.48 -13.43
CA ASP A 505 -3.91 11.52 -14.02
C ASP A 505 -2.79 11.48 -12.96
N ASP A 506 -3.14 11.47 -11.68
CA ASP A 506 -2.16 11.52 -10.59
C ASP A 506 -1.31 10.24 -10.53
N PHE A 507 -1.90 9.08 -10.84
CA PHE A 507 -1.23 7.77 -10.84
C PHE A 507 -1.59 6.97 -12.07
N ASP A 508 -0.71 6.07 -12.45
CA ASP A 508 -0.90 5.19 -13.59
C ASP A 508 -0.50 3.75 -13.29
N THR A 509 -1.23 2.81 -13.88
CA THR A 509 -0.96 1.37 -13.81
C THR A 509 -1.47 0.67 -15.06
N ASP A 510 -0.82 -0.42 -15.45
CA ASP A 510 -1.30 -1.32 -16.50
C ASP A 510 -2.65 -1.96 -16.18
N TYR A 511 -3.07 -1.90 -14.92
CA TYR A 511 -4.31 -2.49 -14.41
C TYR A 511 -5.43 -1.46 -14.15
N LYS A 512 -5.29 -0.20 -14.60
CA LYS A 512 -6.28 0.86 -14.39
C LYS A 512 -7.69 0.45 -14.82
N GLN A 513 -7.81 -0.19 -15.98
CA GLN A 513 -9.11 -0.71 -16.48
C GLN A 513 -9.68 -1.82 -15.61
N GLU A 514 -8.82 -2.63 -15.00
CA GLU A 514 -9.24 -3.72 -14.11
C GLU A 514 -9.78 -3.17 -12.79
N PHE A 515 -9.14 -2.13 -12.22
CA PHE A 515 -9.66 -1.44 -11.05
C PHE A 515 -11.02 -0.80 -11.32
N ASP A 516 -11.19 -0.13 -12.46
CA ASP A 516 -12.49 0.41 -12.89
C ASP A 516 -13.54 -0.69 -13.06
N ARG A 517 -13.18 -1.82 -13.67
CA ARG A 517 -14.07 -2.98 -13.84
C ARG A 517 -14.52 -3.53 -12.49
N LEU A 518 -13.60 -3.64 -11.51
CA LEU A 518 -13.89 -4.12 -10.16
C LEU A 518 -14.86 -3.19 -9.41
N PHE A 519 -14.57 -1.90 -9.39
CA PHE A 519 -15.46 -0.90 -8.80
C PHE A 519 -16.89 -1.03 -9.34
N ARG A 520 -17.04 -1.06 -10.68
CA ARG A 520 -18.35 -1.23 -11.30
C ARG A 520 -18.97 -2.60 -11.06
N THR A 521 -18.15 -3.65 -10.85
CA THR A 521 -18.64 -4.98 -10.47
C THR A 521 -19.25 -4.95 -9.08
N HIS A 522 -18.59 -4.34 -8.09
CA HIS A 522 -19.16 -4.16 -6.75
C HIS A 522 -20.49 -3.40 -6.82
N LEU A 523 -20.55 -2.30 -7.54
CA LEU A 523 -21.81 -1.57 -7.72
C LEU A 523 -22.90 -2.44 -8.38
N ARG A 524 -22.59 -3.19 -9.44
CA ARG A 524 -23.57 -4.12 -10.07
C ARG A 524 -24.04 -5.22 -9.13
N ASN A 525 -23.16 -5.73 -8.28
CA ASN A 525 -23.49 -6.75 -7.30
C ASN A 525 -24.51 -6.25 -6.28
N VAL A 526 -24.43 -4.96 -5.87
CA VAL A 526 -25.47 -4.33 -5.02
C VAL A 526 -26.86 -4.50 -5.63
N TRP A 527 -27.02 -4.16 -6.92
CA TRP A 527 -28.29 -4.28 -7.63
C TRP A 527 -28.73 -5.73 -7.77
N THR A 528 -27.79 -6.63 -8.06
CA THR A 528 -28.03 -8.06 -8.22
C THR A 528 -28.54 -8.69 -6.92
N TYR A 529 -27.88 -8.40 -5.78
CA TYR A 529 -28.31 -8.89 -4.47
C TYR A 529 -29.68 -8.28 -4.05
N ALA A 530 -29.93 -7.03 -4.45
CA ALA A 530 -31.23 -6.41 -4.26
C ALA A 530 -32.34 -6.96 -5.18
N GLY A 531 -32.02 -7.88 -6.10
CA GLY A 531 -32.99 -8.49 -7.02
C GLY A 531 -33.50 -7.55 -8.11
N VAL A 532 -32.73 -6.50 -8.44
CA VAL A 532 -33.07 -5.47 -9.43
C VAL A 532 -32.01 -5.48 -10.52
N THR A 533 -32.41 -5.25 -11.76
CA THR A 533 -31.47 -5.17 -12.89
C THR A 533 -30.54 -3.98 -12.71
N PRO A 534 -29.21 -4.19 -12.76
CA PRO A 534 -28.25 -3.10 -12.73
C PRO A 534 -28.45 -2.12 -13.90
N PRO A 535 -28.32 -0.80 -13.69
CA PRO A 535 -28.45 0.17 -14.77
C PRO A 535 -27.29 0.04 -15.78
N ASP A 536 -27.60 0.25 -17.06
CA ASP A 536 -26.68 0.08 -18.19
C ASP A 536 -25.42 0.95 -18.09
N ILE A 537 -25.48 2.08 -17.39
CA ILE A 537 -24.33 2.95 -17.17
C ILE A 537 -23.19 2.22 -16.44
N LEU A 538 -23.48 1.23 -15.59
CA LEU A 538 -22.48 0.42 -14.89
C LEU A 538 -21.71 -0.54 -15.82
N ASN A 539 -22.15 -0.70 -17.09
CA ASN A 539 -21.42 -1.46 -18.09
C ASN A 539 -20.40 -0.59 -18.87
N GLN A 540 -20.48 0.73 -18.72
CA GLN A 540 -19.58 1.68 -19.38
C GLN A 540 -18.36 1.97 -18.52
N PRO A 541 -17.13 1.88 -19.07
CA PRO A 541 -15.92 2.26 -18.34
C PRO A 541 -15.96 3.72 -17.91
N LEU A 542 -15.49 4.00 -16.70
CA LEU A 542 -15.26 5.36 -16.21
C LEU A 542 -13.94 5.91 -16.73
N VAL A 543 -12.93 5.05 -16.84
CA VAL A 543 -11.63 5.40 -17.41
C VAL A 543 -11.70 5.41 -18.94
N GLU A 544 -11.14 6.42 -19.53
CA GLU A 544 -11.03 6.49 -20.99
C GLU A 544 -10.06 5.41 -21.48
N ALA A 545 -10.44 4.70 -22.54
CA ALA A 545 -9.52 3.80 -23.21
C ALA A 545 -8.35 4.64 -23.76
N ARG A 546 -7.12 4.34 -23.31
CA ARG A 546 -5.94 4.94 -23.95
C ARG A 546 -5.97 4.64 -25.42
N THR A 547 -6.30 5.64 -26.22
CA THR A 547 -6.00 5.58 -27.64
C THR A 547 -4.48 5.62 -27.75
N THR A 548 -3.89 4.58 -28.33
CA THR A 548 -2.47 4.48 -28.70
C THR A 548 -2.15 5.48 -29.83
N GLN A 549 -2.55 6.74 -29.68
CA GLN A 549 -2.18 7.81 -30.57
C GLN A 549 -1.13 8.68 -29.89
N GLY A 550 0.11 8.45 -30.30
CA GLY A 550 1.25 9.30 -29.96
C GLY A 550 1.83 8.98 -28.58
N LEU A 551 3.02 8.42 -28.59
CA LEU A 551 3.90 8.46 -27.45
C LEU A 551 4.04 9.92 -27.00
N ASP A 552 3.35 10.32 -25.93
CA ASP A 552 3.60 11.60 -25.30
C ASP A 552 5.00 11.53 -24.67
N LEU A 553 6.00 11.90 -25.49
CA LEU A 553 7.39 12.03 -25.05
C LEU A 553 7.51 13.09 -23.93
N VAL A 554 6.51 13.93 -23.80
CA VAL A 554 6.47 15.04 -22.85
C VAL A 554 5.13 15.06 -22.14
N LYS A 555 5.17 14.88 -20.83
CA LYS A 555 4.04 15.19 -19.93
C LYS A 555 4.25 16.59 -19.38
N LEU A 556 3.25 17.44 -19.46
CA LEU A 556 3.32 18.80 -18.92
C LEU A 556 3.22 18.81 -17.40
N PRO A 557 3.79 19.81 -16.71
CA PRO A 557 3.61 19.96 -15.26
C PRO A 557 2.14 20.10 -14.89
N LEU A 558 1.73 19.33 -13.87
CA LEU A 558 0.35 19.32 -13.37
C LEU A 558 0.15 20.26 -12.18
N ALA A 559 1.24 20.66 -11.52
CA ALA A 559 1.22 21.54 -10.36
C ALA A 559 2.48 22.41 -10.29
N ILE A 560 2.42 23.47 -9.50
CA ILE A 560 3.58 24.24 -9.06
C ILE A 560 4.40 23.36 -8.14
N ILE A 561 5.72 23.30 -8.35
CA ILE A 561 6.65 22.54 -7.51
C ILE A 561 7.68 23.48 -6.90
N THR A 562 8.16 23.13 -5.70
CA THR A 562 9.25 23.86 -5.01
C THR A 562 10.21 22.82 -4.43
N PRO A 563 11.03 22.18 -5.29
CA PRO A 563 11.93 21.12 -4.85
C PRO A 563 13.12 21.70 -4.06
N THR A 564 13.68 20.89 -3.18
CA THR A 564 14.93 21.20 -2.49
C THR A 564 16.10 20.94 -3.42
N LEU A 565 16.92 21.97 -3.72
CA LEU A 565 18.05 21.83 -4.65
C LEU A 565 19.29 21.31 -3.91
N ASP A 566 19.28 20.06 -3.49
CA ASP A 566 20.38 19.40 -2.77
C ASP A 566 21.04 18.24 -3.56
N GLY A 567 20.62 18.05 -4.83
CA GLY A 567 21.09 16.96 -5.69
C GLY A 567 20.50 15.59 -5.35
N MET A 568 19.55 15.52 -4.41
CA MET A 568 18.89 14.30 -3.97
C MET A 568 17.38 14.44 -4.14
N VAL A 569 16.67 13.32 -4.19
CA VAL A 569 15.21 13.30 -4.02
C VAL A 569 14.94 13.08 -2.56
N SER A 570 14.73 14.15 -1.83
CA SER A 570 14.61 14.13 -0.37
C SER A 570 13.28 13.54 0.11
N ASN A 571 12.23 13.62 -0.72
CA ASN A 571 10.97 12.94 -0.48
C ASN A 571 10.27 12.54 -1.79
N PHE A 572 9.38 11.57 -1.73
CA PHE A 572 8.66 11.03 -2.89
C PHE A 572 7.82 12.09 -3.65
N PHE A 573 7.31 13.09 -2.93
CA PHE A 573 6.40 14.08 -3.49
C PHE A 573 7.10 15.32 -4.04
N GLU A 574 8.39 15.45 -3.83
CA GLU A 574 9.17 16.65 -4.14
C GLU A 574 9.09 17.09 -5.59
N TRP A 575 9.15 16.15 -6.52
CA TRP A 575 9.03 16.37 -7.96
C TRP A 575 7.67 15.94 -8.51
N ARG A 576 6.75 15.65 -7.63
CA ARG A 576 5.41 15.25 -8.03
C ARG A 576 4.64 16.48 -8.51
N GLY A 577 3.98 16.36 -9.63
CA GLY A 577 3.40 17.51 -10.32
C GLY A 577 4.35 18.16 -11.33
N ALA A 578 5.62 17.72 -11.37
CA ALA A 578 6.52 18.08 -12.46
C ALA A 578 6.10 17.45 -13.79
N GLY A 579 6.39 18.12 -14.86
CA GLY A 579 6.37 17.54 -16.19
C GLY A 579 7.51 16.53 -16.35
N THR A 580 7.34 15.57 -17.23
CA THR A 580 8.35 14.55 -17.52
C THR A 580 8.60 14.48 -19.02
N ILE A 581 9.87 14.44 -19.39
CA ILE A 581 10.31 14.10 -20.74
C ILE A 581 10.98 12.74 -20.66
N ASN A 582 10.44 11.75 -21.37
CA ASN A 582 11.08 10.44 -21.51
C ASN A 582 12.04 10.50 -22.70
N PRO A 583 13.36 10.57 -22.46
CA PRO A 583 14.34 10.72 -23.55
C PRO A 583 14.49 9.45 -24.40
N THR A 584 13.97 8.32 -23.90
CA THR A 584 14.00 7.05 -24.61
C THR A 584 12.55 6.66 -24.95
N PRO A 585 12.08 6.88 -26.18
CA PRO A 585 10.78 6.37 -26.56
C PRO A 585 10.80 4.84 -26.53
N PRO A 586 9.71 4.15 -26.13
CA PRO A 586 9.56 2.72 -26.28
C PRO A 586 9.38 2.40 -27.79
N LEU A 587 10.43 2.51 -28.55
CA LEU A 587 10.45 2.15 -29.96
C LEU A 587 11.14 0.79 -30.10
N GLY A 588 10.33 -0.14 -30.61
CA GLY A 588 10.63 -1.44 -31.24
C GLY A 588 12.00 -2.09 -31.06
N ALA A 589 11.99 -3.39 -31.02
CA ALA A 589 12.97 -4.39 -30.66
C ALA A 589 14.40 -4.32 -31.28
N MET A 590 14.86 -3.20 -31.87
CA MET A 590 16.15 -3.17 -32.55
C MET A 590 17.10 -2.02 -32.22
N TRP A 591 16.75 -1.06 -31.38
CA TRP A 591 17.71 -0.01 -30.98
C TRP A 591 17.61 0.30 -29.49
N LYS A 592 18.53 -0.26 -28.70
CA LYS A 592 18.95 0.35 -27.45
C LYS A 592 19.85 1.52 -27.78
N SER A 593 19.32 2.72 -27.91
CA SER A 593 20.15 3.90 -27.65
C SER A 593 20.36 3.89 -26.12
N GLU A 594 21.57 3.66 -25.68
CA GLU A 594 22.00 3.95 -24.30
C GLU A 594 21.88 5.48 -24.14
N GLY A 595 20.71 5.95 -23.74
CA GLY A 595 20.48 7.34 -23.41
C GLY A 595 21.24 7.69 -22.14
N LEU A 596 21.91 8.83 -22.13
CA LEU A 596 22.59 9.33 -20.92
C LEU A 596 21.62 9.54 -19.76
N PHE A 597 20.36 9.81 -20.06
CA PHE A 597 19.29 10.11 -19.10
C PHE A 597 18.20 9.05 -19.14
N THR A 598 17.73 8.63 -17.95
CA THR A 598 16.57 7.76 -17.79
C THR A 598 15.27 8.56 -17.78
N SER A 599 15.28 9.77 -17.20
CA SER A 599 14.17 10.70 -17.23
C SER A 599 14.66 12.14 -17.12
N ILE A 600 13.87 13.07 -17.62
CA ILE A 600 14.04 14.50 -17.44
C ILE A 600 12.76 15.04 -16.84
N LEU A 601 12.81 15.59 -15.63
CA LEU A 601 11.68 16.23 -14.99
C LEU A 601 11.85 17.75 -15.06
N PHE A 602 10.73 18.46 -15.25
CA PHE A 602 10.72 19.92 -15.26
C PHE A 602 9.46 20.47 -14.60
N GLY A 603 9.59 21.61 -13.96
CA GLY A 603 8.48 22.29 -13.31
C GLY A 603 8.88 23.68 -12.88
N PHE A 604 7.95 24.41 -12.31
CA PHE A 604 8.19 25.80 -11.92
C PHE A 604 7.38 26.18 -10.68
N ASP A 605 7.86 27.21 -9.99
CA ASP A 605 7.11 28.00 -9.03
C ASP A 605 6.83 29.41 -9.59
N ARG A 606 6.56 30.37 -8.74
CA ARG A 606 6.28 31.76 -9.18
C ARG A 606 7.53 32.53 -9.62
N GLU A 607 8.72 32.04 -9.30
CA GLU A 607 9.98 32.76 -9.48
C GLU A 607 11.02 31.94 -10.25
N HIS A 608 10.92 30.59 -10.22
CA HIS A 608 11.96 29.70 -10.74
C HIS A 608 11.40 28.62 -11.67
N LEU A 609 12.21 28.24 -12.65
CA LEU A 609 12.08 27.03 -13.44
C LEU A 609 13.06 25.99 -12.90
N TYR A 610 12.56 24.79 -12.59
CA TYR A 610 13.33 23.67 -12.10
C TYR A 610 13.49 22.61 -13.17
N LEU A 611 14.69 22.04 -13.27
CA LEU A 611 15.01 20.94 -14.16
C LEU A 611 15.79 19.90 -13.37
N ARG A 612 15.36 18.65 -13.50
CA ARG A 612 16.04 17.48 -12.94
C ARG A 612 16.36 16.48 -14.03
N LEU A 613 17.60 16.02 -14.08
CA LEU A 613 18.12 15.05 -15.02
C LEU A 613 18.49 13.77 -14.27
N ASP A 614 17.77 12.69 -14.52
CA ASP A 614 18.08 11.38 -13.93
C ASP A 614 18.98 10.60 -14.90
N LEU A 615 20.19 10.30 -14.45
CA LEU A 615 21.20 9.59 -15.23
C LEU A 615 20.98 8.07 -15.17
N ASP A 616 21.31 7.35 -16.25
CA ASP A 616 21.44 5.90 -16.19
C ASP A 616 22.65 5.54 -15.30
N GLU A 617 22.47 4.64 -14.34
CA GLU A 617 23.53 4.21 -13.39
C GLU A 617 24.80 3.69 -14.11
N ARG A 618 24.66 3.16 -15.32
CA ARG A 618 25.80 2.73 -16.17
C ARG A 618 26.61 3.89 -16.75
N SER A 619 26.04 5.10 -16.75
CA SER A 619 26.71 6.30 -17.26
C SER A 619 27.67 6.90 -16.23
N GLN A 620 27.51 6.58 -14.94
CA GLN A 620 28.36 7.07 -13.86
C GLN A 620 29.79 6.45 -13.88
N THR A 621 29.97 5.29 -14.49
CA THR A 621 31.26 4.59 -14.60
C THR A 621 32.13 5.07 -15.76
N ARG A 622 31.70 6.02 -16.57
CA ARG A 622 32.46 6.57 -17.72
C ARG A 622 33.08 7.96 -17.49
N GLN A 623 33.16 8.41 -16.25
CA GLN A 623 33.82 9.66 -15.88
C GLN A 623 35.16 9.39 -15.17
N GLU A 624 35.95 8.41 -15.62
CA GLU A 624 37.39 8.32 -15.35
C GLU A 624 38.19 8.30 -16.65
#